data_e8f53357160b475bea7fe5a96899eb85
#
_entry.id   e8f53357160b475bea7fe5a96899eb85
#
_cell.length_a   1.000
_cell.length_b   1.000
_cell.length_c   1.000
_cell.angle_alpha   90.00
_cell.angle_beta   90.00
_cell.angle_gamma   90.00
#
_symmetry.space_group_name_H-M   'P 1'
#
loop_
_entity.id
_entity.type
_entity.pdbx_description
1 polymer ?
#
loop_
_entity_poly.entity_id
_entity_poly.type
_entity_poly.pdbx_seq_one_letter_code
_entity_poly.pdbx_strand_id
1 'polypeptide(L)'
;IHYSSGGSWGGCEDPRAVVIGDRVYMTFVAFDGWGSVRMALTSIDLNDFLAKKWRWKRPMLVSPPWEIHKNWALFPEKIKGKFAILHSISPDILIDYFDNLDTFDDRPYIKSHHGQTADSGQWDNWVRGAGPPPMKTKHGWLLLYHAMDKADPNRYKLGAMILDKDDPTKVLYRSKKPILEP
;
A
#
# COMPACT_ATOMS: atom_id res chain seq x y z
N ILE A 1 1.22 -17.69 -8.85
CA ILE A 1 2.14 -17.52 -10.02
C ILE A 1 2.68 -18.89 -10.37
N HIS A 2 2.50 -19.29 -11.62
CA HIS A 2 2.95 -20.61 -12.06
C HIS A 2 4.43 -20.55 -12.45
N TYR A 3 5.19 -21.61 -12.18
CA TYR A 3 6.62 -21.70 -12.49
C TYR A 3 6.95 -21.38 -13.97
N SER A 4 6.08 -21.80 -14.90
CA SER A 4 6.22 -21.52 -16.33
C SER A 4 5.98 -20.05 -16.73
N SER A 5 5.41 -19.23 -15.85
CA SER A 5 5.09 -17.83 -16.14
C SER A 5 6.12 -16.82 -15.64
N GLY A 6 7.15 -17.24 -14.90
CA GLY A 6 8.11 -16.28 -14.37
C GLY A 6 9.32 -16.88 -13.67
N GLY A 7 9.43 -18.19 -13.67
CA GLY A 7 10.54 -18.87 -13.02
C GLY A 7 10.45 -18.86 -11.49
N SER A 8 11.52 -19.24 -10.82
CA SER A 8 11.58 -19.50 -9.39
C SER A 8 11.58 -18.23 -8.50
N TRP A 9 11.69 -17.06 -9.08
CA TRP A 9 11.75 -15.79 -8.36
C TRP A 9 10.40 -15.09 -8.22
N GLY A 10 9.38 -15.55 -8.94
CA GLY A 10 8.03 -15.02 -8.85
C GLY A 10 7.35 -15.37 -7.53
N GLY A 11 6.35 -14.60 -7.15
CA GLY A 11 5.59 -14.89 -5.93
C GLY A 11 4.63 -13.81 -5.50
N CYS A 12 4.04 -14.04 -4.32
CA CYS A 12 3.24 -13.05 -3.62
C CYS A 12 4.05 -12.52 -2.45
N GLU A 13 4.17 -11.19 -2.37
CA GLU A 13 5.01 -10.51 -1.38
C GLU A 13 4.20 -9.44 -0.64
N ASP A 14 4.67 -9.06 0.55
CA ASP A 14 4.25 -7.88 1.31
C ASP A 14 2.73 -7.75 1.49
N PRO A 15 2.04 -8.74 2.06
CA PRO A 15 0.60 -8.64 2.28
C PRO A 15 0.26 -7.55 3.30
N ARG A 16 -0.77 -6.75 3.00
CA ARG A 16 -1.33 -5.73 3.88
C ARG A 16 -2.82 -5.96 4.00
N ALA A 17 -3.25 -6.36 5.19
CA ALA A 17 -4.64 -6.74 5.43
C ALA A 17 -5.35 -5.75 6.35
N VAL A 18 -6.62 -5.50 6.06
CA VAL A 18 -7.53 -4.71 6.90
C VAL A 18 -8.90 -5.37 6.98
N VAL A 19 -9.58 -5.15 8.09
CA VAL A 19 -10.99 -5.51 8.24
C VAL A 19 -11.84 -4.28 7.94
N ILE A 20 -12.79 -4.41 6.99
CA ILE A 20 -13.77 -3.36 6.69
C ILE A 20 -15.14 -4.04 6.63
N GLY A 21 -16.02 -3.70 7.58
CA GLY A 21 -17.31 -4.37 7.72
C GLY A 21 -17.15 -5.85 8.07
N ASP A 22 -17.75 -6.70 7.28
CA ASP A 22 -17.75 -8.15 7.42
C ASP A 22 -16.67 -8.88 6.60
N ARG A 23 -15.70 -8.14 6.05
CA ARG A 23 -14.66 -8.69 5.17
C ARG A 23 -13.26 -8.32 5.60
N VAL A 24 -12.35 -9.24 5.39
CA VAL A 24 -10.90 -8.98 5.38
C VAL A 24 -10.49 -8.71 3.93
N TYR A 25 -9.95 -7.53 3.68
CA TYR A 25 -9.32 -7.16 2.40
C TYR A 25 -7.81 -7.24 2.53
N MET A 26 -7.14 -7.66 1.48
CA MET A 26 -5.70 -7.77 1.46
C MET A 26 -5.14 -7.27 0.13
N THR A 27 -4.25 -6.30 0.19
CA THR A 27 -3.37 -5.94 -0.92
C THR A 27 -2.05 -6.68 -0.78
N PHE A 28 -1.44 -7.04 -1.91
CA PHE A 28 -0.13 -7.69 -1.92
C PHE A 28 0.55 -7.47 -3.27
N VAL A 29 1.85 -7.70 -3.32
CA VAL A 29 2.61 -7.67 -4.57
C VAL A 29 2.49 -9.02 -5.25
N ALA A 30 2.13 -9.00 -6.53
CA ALA A 30 2.18 -10.15 -7.42
C ALA A 30 3.35 -9.96 -8.40
N PHE A 31 4.40 -10.74 -8.23
CA PHE A 31 5.60 -10.70 -9.06
C PHE A 31 5.66 -11.93 -9.95
N ASP A 32 5.78 -11.73 -11.25
CA ASP A 32 5.83 -12.83 -12.24
C ASP A 32 7.21 -13.49 -12.36
N GLY A 33 8.21 -12.96 -11.66
CA GLY A 33 9.58 -13.45 -11.70
C GLY A 33 10.43 -12.88 -12.84
N TRP A 34 9.87 -12.03 -13.69
CA TRP A 34 10.57 -11.39 -14.80
C TRP A 34 10.65 -9.88 -14.67
N GLY A 35 9.61 -9.17 -14.94
CA GLY A 35 9.63 -7.71 -14.94
C GLY A 35 8.31 -7.07 -14.53
N SER A 36 7.27 -7.87 -14.30
CA SER A 36 5.96 -7.38 -13.91
C SER A 36 5.80 -7.50 -12.39
N VAL A 37 5.86 -6.36 -11.71
CA VAL A 37 5.66 -6.24 -10.26
C VAL A 37 4.36 -5.46 -10.05
N ARG A 38 3.27 -6.18 -9.86
CA ARG A 38 1.93 -5.59 -9.81
C ARG A 38 1.31 -5.69 -8.42
N MET A 39 0.49 -4.71 -8.09
CA MET A 39 -0.36 -4.81 -6.92
C MET A 39 -1.60 -5.65 -7.23
N ALA A 40 -1.91 -6.53 -6.31
CA ALA A 40 -3.12 -7.33 -6.32
C ALA A 40 -3.99 -7.01 -5.11
N LEU A 41 -5.30 -7.20 -5.26
CA LEU A 41 -6.31 -7.07 -4.21
C LEU A 41 -7.13 -8.35 -4.15
N THR A 42 -7.37 -8.85 -2.95
CA THR A 42 -8.28 -9.96 -2.68
C THR A 42 -9.06 -9.71 -1.39
N SER A 43 -10.07 -10.53 -1.15
CA SER A 43 -10.83 -10.46 0.10
C SER A 43 -11.37 -11.82 0.50
N ILE A 44 -11.70 -11.95 1.78
CA ILE A 44 -12.36 -13.13 2.38
C ILE A 44 -13.42 -12.65 3.38
N ASP A 45 -14.47 -13.43 3.54
CA ASP A 45 -15.44 -13.21 4.62
C ASP A 45 -14.75 -13.27 5.99
N LEU A 46 -15.09 -12.37 6.91
CA LEU A 46 -14.46 -12.29 8.22
C LEU A 46 -14.68 -13.57 9.05
N ASN A 47 -15.88 -14.17 8.99
CA ASN A 47 -16.14 -15.40 9.72
C ASN A 47 -15.36 -16.59 9.15
N ASP A 48 -15.23 -16.67 7.82
CA ASP A 48 -14.38 -17.67 7.17
C ASP A 48 -12.91 -17.48 7.56
N PHE A 49 -12.42 -16.23 7.60
CA PHE A 49 -11.06 -15.92 8.05
C PHE A 49 -10.82 -16.35 9.51
N LEU A 50 -11.73 -15.99 10.42
CA LEU A 50 -11.64 -16.36 11.84
C LEU A 50 -11.76 -17.86 12.05
N ALA A 51 -12.59 -18.53 11.25
CA ALA A 51 -12.73 -19.99 11.26
C ALA A 51 -11.61 -20.73 10.52
N LYS A 52 -10.58 -20.01 10.01
CA LYS A 52 -9.48 -20.55 9.21
C LYS A 52 -9.94 -21.32 7.96
N LYS A 53 -11.06 -20.93 7.40
CA LYS A 53 -11.59 -21.44 6.14
C LYS A 53 -11.11 -20.52 5.01
N TRP A 54 -9.99 -20.80 4.41
CA TRP A 54 -9.27 -19.93 3.48
C TRP A 54 -9.94 -19.78 2.11
N ARG A 55 -11.20 -19.33 2.08
CA ARG A 55 -12.00 -19.11 0.86
C ARG A 55 -11.80 -17.72 0.30
N TRP A 56 -10.57 -17.39 0.00
CA TRP A 56 -10.23 -16.11 -0.62
C TRP A 56 -10.88 -15.96 -1.98
N LYS A 57 -11.40 -14.78 -2.28
CA LYS A 57 -11.79 -14.44 -3.65
C LYS A 57 -10.58 -14.48 -4.57
N ARG A 58 -10.84 -14.73 -5.87
CA ARG A 58 -9.78 -14.67 -6.87
C ARG A 58 -9.14 -13.27 -6.85
N PRO A 59 -7.81 -13.14 -6.72
CA PRO A 59 -7.14 -11.86 -6.72
C PRO A 59 -7.34 -11.11 -8.04
N MET A 60 -7.53 -9.80 -7.94
CA MET A 60 -7.50 -8.87 -9.07
C MET A 60 -6.19 -8.13 -9.09
N LEU A 61 -5.61 -7.94 -10.28
CA LEU A 61 -4.44 -7.09 -10.48
C LEU A 61 -4.92 -5.65 -10.64
N VAL A 62 -4.60 -4.79 -9.66
CA VAL A 62 -5.15 -3.43 -9.53
C VAL A 62 -4.18 -2.34 -9.98
N SER A 63 -2.97 -2.69 -10.38
CA SER A 63 -1.99 -1.76 -10.98
C SER A 63 -1.75 -2.09 -12.46
N PRO A 64 -1.27 -1.14 -13.28
CA PRO A 64 -0.99 -1.36 -14.70
C PRO A 64 0.03 -2.48 -14.93
N PRO A 65 -0.03 -3.18 -16.08
CA PRO A 65 1.05 -4.06 -16.52
C PRO A 65 2.29 -3.25 -16.91
N TRP A 66 3.45 -3.90 -16.87
CA TRP A 66 4.75 -3.35 -17.31
C TRP A 66 5.29 -2.18 -16.48
N GLU A 67 4.68 -1.94 -15.33
CA GLU A 67 5.11 -0.97 -14.34
C GLU A 67 5.44 -1.67 -13.02
N ILE A 68 6.30 -1.07 -12.21
CA ILE A 68 6.66 -1.58 -10.89
C ILE A 68 5.83 -0.83 -9.85
N HIS A 69 4.91 -1.54 -9.19
CA HIS A 69 4.09 -1.00 -8.13
C HIS A 69 4.20 -1.86 -6.88
N LYS A 70 4.48 -1.21 -5.75
CA LYS A 70 4.59 -1.84 -4.42
C LYS A 70 3.93 -0.96 -3.35
N ASN A 71 3.71 -1.55 -2.18
CA ASN A 71 3.38 -0.83 -0.94
C ASN A 71 2.03 -0.11 -0.94
N TRP A 72 1.07 -0.55 -1.74
CA TRP A 72 -0.28 -0.02 -1.67
C TRP A 72 -1.03 -0.59 -0.47
N ALA A 73 -1.82 0.25 0.18
CA ALA A 73 -2.56 -0.14 1.37
C ALA A 73 -3.99 0.41 1.35
N LEU A 74 -4.94 -0.37 1.88
CA LEU A 74 -6.29 0.11 2.14
C LEU A 74 -6.35 0.83 3.48
N PHE A 75 -7.14 1.89 3.55
CA PHE A 75 -7.57 2.43 4.82
C PHE A 75 -8.55 1.46 5.49
N PRO A 76 -8.47 1.26 6.83
CA PRO A 76 -9.32 0.29 7.52
C PRO A 76 -10.77 0.75 7.71
N GLU A 77 -11.11 1.95 7.26
CA GLU A 77 -12.45 2.51 7.26
C GLU A 77 -12.72 3.23 5.95
N LYS A 78 -13.99 3.33 5.59
CA LYS A 78 -14.41 4.16 4.47
C LYS A 78 -14.20 5.65 4.79
N ILE A 79 -13.63 6.38 3.85
CA ILE A 79 -13.44 7.83 3.93
C ILE A 79 -14.51 8.48 3.05
N LYS A 80 -15.34 9.33 3.64
CA LYS A 80 -16.50 9.94 2.95
C LYS A 80 -17.40 8.89 2.26
N GLY A 81 -17.58 7.75 2.91
CA GLY A 81 -18.43 6.66 2.42
C GLY A 81 -17.79 5.73 1.39
N LYS A 82 -16.56 5.98 0.96
CA LYS A 82 -15.86 5.20 -0.08
C LYS A 82 -14.68 4.42 0.49
N PHE A 83 -14.37 3.28 -0.11
CA PHE A 83 -13.12 2.59 0.13
C PHE A 83 -11.96 3.43 -0.41
N ALA A 84 -10.87 3.52 0.33
CA ALA A 84 -9.71 4.33 -0.04
C ALA A 84 -8.46 3.45 -0.14
N ILE A 85 -7.78 3.52 -1.29
CA ILE A 85 -6.52 2.83 -1.54
C ILE A 85 -5.41 3.88 -1.62
N LEU A 86 -4.49 3.85 -0.67
CA LEU A 86 -3.24 4.60 -0.70
C LEU A 86 -2.28 3.90 -1.66
N HIS A 87 -1.84 4.58 -2.71
CA HIS A 87 -1.00 3.98 -3.74
C HIS A 87 0.29 4.74 -4.05
N SER A 88 0.48 5.92 -3.47
CA SER A 88 1.76 6.64 -3.42
C SER A 88 1.86 7.51 -2.17
N ILE A 89 3.09 7.74 -1.70
CA ILE A 89 3.39 8.67 -0.60
C ILE A 89 4.58 9.57 -0.94
N SER A 90 5.07 9.50 -2.17
CA SER A 90 6.16 10.35 -2.66
C SER A 90 6.10 10.44 -4.20
N PRO A 91 6.24 11.63 -4.81
CA PRO A 91 6.40 12.92 -4.12
C PRO A 91 5.14 13.36 -3.38
N ASP A 92 3.96 12.87 -3.78
CA ASP A 92 2.67 13.24 -3.24
C ASP A 92 1.95 12.03 -2.62
N ILE A 93 1.04 12.30 -1.68
CA ILE A 93 0.10 11.30 -1.21
C ILE A 93 -0.99 11.12 -2.26
N LEU A 94 -1.05 9.92 -2.86
CA LEU A 94 -2.07 9.58 -3.85
C LEU A 94 -3.01 8.52 -3.31
N ILE A 95 -4.30 8.80 -3.41
CA ILE A 95 -5.37 7.94 -2.91
C ILE A 95 -6.47 7.87 -3.95
N ASP A 96 -6.85 6.67 -4.35
CA ASP A 96 -8.05 6.44 -5.16
C ASP A 96 -9.21 5.93 -4.29
N TYR A 97 -10.42 6.34 -4.66
CA TYR A 97 -11.64 6.05 -3.93
C TYR A 97 -12.56 5.19 -4.79
N PHE A 98 -13.21 4.18 -4.14
CA PHE A 98 -14.07 3.20 -4.79
C PHE A 98 -15.37 3.04 -4.01
N ASP A 99 -16.46 2.88 -4.73
CA ASP A 99 -17.75 2.51 -4.14
C ASP A 99 -17.80 1.01 -3.87
N ASN A 100 -17.18 0.20 -4.76
CA ASN A 100 -17.15 -1.25 -4.67
C ASN A 100 -15.76 -1.78 -5.06
N LEU A 101 -15.12 -2.50 -4.12
CA LEU A 101 -13.82 -3.14 -4.36
C LEU A 101 -13.92 -4.49 -5.08
N ASP A 102 -15.08 -5.13 -5.11
CA ASP A 102 -15.25 -6.42 -5.79
C ASP A 102 -15.34 -6.25 -7.31
N THR A 103 -15.99 -5.18 -7.78
CA THR A 103 -16.06 -4.80 -9.19
C THR A 103 -14.97 -3.79 -9.57
N PHE A 104 -14.33 -3.20 -8.56
CA PHE A 104 -13.33 -2.16 -8.72
C PHE A 104 -13.87 -0.95 -9.51
N ASP A 105 -15.20 -0.68 -9.36
CA ASP A 105 -15.97 0.33 -10.10
C ASP A 105 -15.74 0.26 -11.63
N ASP A 106 -15.61 -0.96 -12.16
CA ASP A 106 -15.31 -1.28 -13.57
C ASP A 106 -14.02 -0.66 -14.11
N ARG A 107 -13.13 -0.21 -13.24
CA ARG A 107 -11.82 0.29 -13.65
C ARG A 107 -10.87 -0.86 -13.91
N PRO A 108 -10.04 -0.80 -14.98
CA PRO A 108 -9.07 -1.85 -15.26
C PRO A 108 -7.92 -1.86 -14.24
N TYR A 109 -7.52 -0.69 -13.72
CA TYR A 109 -6.47 -0.50 -12.71
C TYR A 109 -6.40 0.95 -12.23
N ILE A 110 -5.67 1.18 -11.13
CA ILE A 110 -5.29 2.51 -10.66
C ILE A 110 -4.05 2.97 -11.42
N LYS A 111 -4.11 4.15 -12.02
CA LYS A 111 -2.92 4.84 -12.52
C LYS A 111 -2.19 5.48 -11.35
N SER A 112 -0.97 5.07 -11.12
CA SER A 112 -0.15 5.58 -10.03
C SER A 112 1.22 5.99 -10.54
N HIS A 113 1.81 6.96 -9.86
CA HIS A 113 3.22 7.27 -10.06
C HIS A 113 3.89 7.39 -8.69
N HIS A 114 5.13 7.02 -8.63
CA HIS A 114 5.99 7.27 -7.49
C HIS A 114 7.29 7.82 -8.02
N GLY A 115 7.70 8.89 -7.43
CA GLY A 115 8.94 9.57 -7.77
C GLY A 115 9.78 9.79 -6.52
N GLN A 116 10.95 10.31 -6.74
CA GLN A 116 11.77 10.84 -5.68
C GLN A 116 11.36 12.29 -5.46
N THR A 117 11.16 12.70 -4.22
CA THR A 117 11.16 14.12 -3.87
C THR A 117 12.52 14.71 -4.26
N ALA A 118 12.54 15.96 -4.66
CA ALA A 118 13.80 16.70 -4.78
C ALA A 118 14.60 16.54 -3.48
N ASP A 119 15.91 16.49 -3.59
CA ASP A 119 16.77 16.32 -2.42
C ASP A 119 16.49 17.42 -1.39
N SER A 120 15.79 17.07 -0.35
CA SER A 120 15.33 18.00 0.69
C SER A 120 16.35 18.13 1.82
N GLY A 121 17.50 17.45 1.72
CA GLY A 121 18.45 17.32 2.82
C GLY A 121 17.89 16.56 4.03
N GLN A 122 16.73 15.92 3.88
CA GLN A 122 16.11 15.13 4.94
C GLN A 122 16.64 13.69 4.90
N TRP A 123 16.60 13.00 6.03
CA TRP A 123 17.02 11.60 6.18
C TRP A 123 16.24 10.62 5.27
N ASP A 124 15.03 10.98 4.88
CA ASP A 124 14.11 10.20 4.07
C ASP A 124 13.99 10.72 2.63
N ASN A 125 15.10 11.20 2.09
CA ASN A 125 15.20 11.71 0.72
C ASN A 125 15.04 10.62 -0.36
N TRP A 126 14.93 9.36 0.05
CA TRP A 126 14.56 8.23 -0.80
C TRP A 126 13.45 7.41 -0.16
N VAL A 127 12.23 7.91 -0.27
CA VAL A 127 11.03 7.21 0.21
C VAL A 127 10.79 5.95 -0.61
N ARG A 128 10.57 4.82 0.07
CA ARG A 128 10.32 3.52 -0.57
C ARG A 128 8.86 3.15 -0.58
N GLY A 129 8.07 3.62 0.36
CA GLY A 129 6.63 3.45 0.37
C GLY A 129 6.02 3.27 1.76
N ALA A 130 4.71 3.11 1.78
CA ALA A 130 3.96 2.82 2.98
C ALA A 130 4.37 1.46 3.59
N GLY A 131 4.37 1.38 4.90
CA GLY A 131 4.50 0.16 5.66
C GLY A 131 3.15 -0.57 5.81
N PRO A 132 2.63 -0.72 7.04
CA PRO A 132 1.30 -1.27 7.27
C PRO A 132 0.20 -0.33 6.79
N PRO A 133 -1.06 -0.80 6.72
CA PRO A 133 -2.21 0.06 6.52
C PRO A 133 -2.26 1.23 7.49
N PRO A 134 -2.76 2.41 7.07
CA PRO A 134 -2.90 3.56 7.96
C PRO A 134 -3.75 3.23 9.18
N MET A 135 -3.36 3.75 10.34
CA MET A 135 -4.06 3.55 11.61
C MET A 135 -4.78 4.81 12.04
N LYS A 136 -6.06 4.71 12.36
CA LYS A 136 -6.84 5.86 12.86
C LYS A 136 -6.39 6.25 14.26
N THR A 137 -6.15 7.54 14.45
CA THR A 137 -5.81 8.14 15.74
C THR A 137 -6.69 9.35 16.01
N LYS A 138 -6.63 9.90 17.22
CA LYS A 138 -7.30 11.17 17.54
C LYS A 138 -6.76 12.38 16.76
N HIS A 139 -5.56 12.26 16.21
CA HIS A 139 -4.88 13.34 15.48
C HIS A 139 -5.00 13.21 13.95
N GLY A 140 -5.60 12.14 13.44
CA GLY A 140 -5.68 11.79 12.02
C GLY A 140 -5.19 10.38 11.76
N TRP A 141 -4.78 10.09 10.54
CA TRP A 141 -4.28 8.78 10.14
C TRP A 141 -2.77 8.69 10.38
N LEU A 142 -2.35 7.82 11.30
CA LEU A 142 -0.94 7.48 11.45
C LEU A 142 -0.54 6.54 10.31
N LEU A 143 0.40 7.00 9.50
CA LEU A 143 1.05 6.24 8.44
C LEU A 143 2.50 5.99 8.81
N LEU A 144 2.87 4.74 8.98
CA LEU A 144 4.26 4.32 9.06
C LEU A 144 4.78 4.06 7.64
N TYR A 145 5.98 4.52 7.35
CA TYR A 145 6.59 4.37 6.02
C TYR A 145 8.07 4.04 6.14
N HIS A 146 8.61 3.42 5.12
CA HIS A 146 10.03 3.11 5.05
C HIS A 146 10.72 3.96 3.98
N ALA A 147 11.90 4.40 4.33
CA ALA A 147 12.74 5.24 3.49
C ALA A 147 14.22 4.92 3.72
N MET A 148 15.05 5.45 2.86
CA MET A 148 16.49 5.41 2.97
C MET A 148 17.02 6.84 2.78
N ASP A 149 18.22 7.07 3.27
CA ASP A 149 19.03 8.21 2.88
C ASP A 149 19.83 7.84 1.62
N LYS A 150 19.83 8.68 0.60
CA LYS A 150 20.68 8.48 -0.59
C LYS A 150 22.15 8.40 -0.26
N ALA A 151 22.57 9.03 0.84
CA ALA A 151 23.94 8.92 1.34
C ALA A 151 24.22 7.58 2.04
N ASP A 152 23.16 6.83 2.45
CA ASP A 152 23.25 5.52 3.08
C ASP A 152 22.17 4.58 2.50
N PRO A 153 22.25 4.19 1.23
CA PRO A 153 21.17 3.51 0.50
C PRO A 153 20.98 2.04 0.89
N ASN A 154 21.81 1.52 1.80
CA ASN A 154 21.73 0.12 2.25
C ASN A 154 20.95 -0.05 3.56
N ARG A 155 20.48 1.05 4.16
CA ARG A 155 19.75 1.02 5.43
C ARG A 155 18.32 1.52 5.28
N TYR A 156 17.38 0.60 5.44
CA TYR A 156 15.99 0.97 5.58
C TYR A 156 15.75 1.55 6.97
N LYS A 157 15.10 2.71 6.99
CA LYS A 157 14.70 3.42 8.21
C LYS A 157 13.19 3.60 8.20
N LEU A 158 12.59 3.64 9.38
CA LEU A 158 11.15 3.82 9.54
C LEU A 158 10.85 5.27 9.90
N GLY A 159 9.90 5.86 9.20
CA GLY A 159 9.32 7.16 9.50
C GLY A 159 7.84 7.08 9.82
N ALA A 160 7.30 8.17 10.33
CA ALA A 160 5.89 8.34 10.61
C ALA A 160 5.35 9.63 10.03
N MET A 161 4.13 9.57 9.50
CA MET A 161 3.32 10.72 9.09
C MET A 161 1.99 10.69 9.82
N ILE A 162 1.42 11.86 10.08
CA ILE A 162 0.00 12.02 10.41
C ILE A 162 -0.66 12.68 9.20
N LEU A 163 -1.62 11.98 8.61
CA LEU A 163 -2.43 12.51 7.53
C LEU A 163 -3.74 13.05 8.09
N ASP A 164 -4.31 14.05 7.41
CA ASP A 164 -5.58 14.63 7.82
C ASP A 164 -6.69 13.57 7.84
N LYS A 165 -7.59 13.69 8.80
CA LYS A 165 -8.65 12.70 9.04
C LYS A 165 -9.65 12.62 7.89
N ASP A 166 -10.03 13.78 7.34
CA ASP A 166 -11.09 13.90 6.34
C ASP A 166 -10.55 14.04 4.91
N ASP A 167 -9.29 14.49 4.78
CA ASP A 167 -8.54 14.57 3.54
C ASP A 167 -7.13 14.01 3.70
N PRO A 168 -6.97 12.69 3.68
CA PRO A 168 -5.67 12.06 3.96
C PRO A 168 -4.58 12.30 2.90
N THR A 169 -4.88 13.08 1.86
CA THR A 169 -3.83 13.59 0.95
C THR A 169 -3.00 14.69 1.61
N LYS A 170 -3.51 15.29 2.71
CA LYS A 170 -2.81 16.33 3.46
C LYS A 170 -1.96 15.73 4.58
N VAL A 171 -0.68 16.00 4.55
CA VAL A 171 0.27 15.63 5.62
C VAL A 171 0.26 16.72 6.69
N LEU A 172 -0.24 16.39 7.87
CA LEU A 172 -0.24 17.30 9.05
C LEU A 172 1.09 17.26 9.79
N TYR A 173 1.75 16.12 9.78
CA TYR A 173 3.04 15.92 10.45
C TYR A 173 3.85 14.85 9.71
N ARG A 174 5.16 15.04 9.64
CA ARG A 174 6.15 14.07 9.18
C ARG A 174 7.33 14.04 10.14
N SER A 175 7.80 12.88 10.52
CA SER A 175 8.90 12.72 11.45
C SER A 175 10.20 13.32 10.88
N LYS A 176 10.83 14.21 11.67
CA LYS A 176 12.08 14.88 11.26
C LYS A 176 13.31 13.97 11.35
N LYS A 177 13.17 12.85 12.05
CA LYS A 177 14.19 11.82 12.22
C LYS A 177 13.54 10.46 12.07
N PRO A 178 14.29 9.40 11.74
CA PRO A 178 13.77 8.05 11.81
C PRO A 178 13.21 7.76 13.21
N ILE A 179 12.10 7.03 13.27
CA ILE A 179 11.55 6.52 14.53
C ILE A 179 12.13 5.15 14.89
N LEU A 180 12.69 4.47 13.89
CA LEU A 180 13.44 3.24 14.02
C LEU A 180 14.49 3.17 12.91
N GLU A 181 15.69 2.76 13.26
CA GLU A 181 16.78 2.47 12.31
C GLU A 181 17.59 1.25 12.80
N PRO A 182 18.25 0.50 11.88
CA PRO A 182 19.09 -0.64 12.22
C PRO A 182 20.25 -0.27 13.13
#